data_634f70e70b51f21e7690be5e01759129
#
_entry.id   634f70e70b51f21e7690be5e01759129
#
_cell.length_a   1.000
_cell.length_b   1.000
_cell.length_c   1.000
_cell.angle_alpha   90.00
_cell.angle_beta   90.00
_cell.angle_gamma   90.00
#
_symmetry.space_group_name_H-M   'P 1'
#
loop_
_entity.id
_entity.type
_entity.pdbx_description
1 polymer ?
#
loop_
_entity_poly.entity_id
_entity_poly.type
_entity_poly.pdbx_seq_one_letter_code
_entity_poly.pdbx_strand_id
1 'polypeptide(L)'
;EIQSLSINRSIESTTKTRFVILAAGSVNTTRILLRSFNLYNYKTPFLTKGNYMIVCLHTKTLMKKDKSKTGRHGQVAIANNDFFVQFYKCNPLSLHKTLPYIPLPKTFASFLFQAFAPHLVIADVRFPTFEGKGKFYRLKNGSDGDILEISFHQTNSELQNQKRKLKKIKKKLLSLGLVPLKTIMGDVTSHYANGVPNQDKPGILSTDSNGKLHQAKRIYIADASTWRMLPAKPPTLTIMANASRIGKNVLKKFKKRLDNRYA
;
A
#
# COMPACT_ATOMS: atom_id res chain seq x y z
N GLU A 1 -3.25 4.01 29.79
CA GLU A 1 -2.65 2.67 29.93
C GLU A 1 -2.55 2.01 28.57
N ILE A 2 -1.49 1.27 28.38
CA ILE A 2 -1.31 0.36 27.24
C ILE A 2 -1.20 -1.03 27.84
N GLN A 3 -2.01 -1.96 27.33
CA GLN A 3 -1.96 -3.35 27.73
C GLN A 3 -1.44 -4.19 26.57
N SER A 4 -0.43 -5.02 26.81
CA SER A 4 -0.05 -6.09 25.91
C SER A 4 -0.83 -7.36 26.28
N LEU A 5 -1.33 -8.06 25.28
CA LEU A 5 -2.09 -9.28 25.44
C LEU A 5 -1.33 -10.46 24.84
N SER A 6 -1.32 -11.59 25.55
CA SER A 6 -0.88 -12.87 25.01
C SER A 6 -1.83 -13.38 23.91
N ILE A 7 -1.44 -14.46 23.24
CA ILE A 7 -2.30 -15.17 22.27
C ILE A 7 -3.64 -15.56 22.91
N ASN A 8 -3.63 -15.97 24.18
CA ASN A 8 -4.82 -16.36 24.94
C ASN A 8 -5.59 -15.18 25.56
N ARG A 9 -5.26 -13.92 25.15
CA ARG A 9 -5.88 -12.68 25.64
C ARG A 9 -5.66 -12.38 27.13
N SER A 10 -4.76 -13.08 27.81
CA SER A 10 -4.32 -12.67 29.16
C SER A 10 -3.47 -11.41 29.08
N ILE A 11 -3.60 -10.51 30.06
CA ILE A 11 -2.79 -9.31 30.13
C ILE A 11 -1.37 -9.70 30.57
N GLU A 12 -0.40 -9.53 29.67
CA GLU A 12 1.01 -9.79 29.97
C GLU A 12 1.69 -8.62 30.69
N SER A 13 1.36 -7.41 30.25
CA SER A 13 1.88 -6.22 30.91
C SER A 13 0.98 -5.01 30.74
N THR A 14 1.08 -4.07 31.68
CA THR A 14 0.38 -2.78 31.61
C THR A 14 1.38 -1.65 31.78
N THR A 15 1.45 -0.75 30.80
CA THR A 15 2.31 0.42 30.85
C THR A 15 1.49 1.70 30.96
N LYS A 16 1.78 2.52 31.98
CA LYS A 16 1.19 3.86 32.12
C LYS A 16 2.05 4.88 31.37
N THR A 17 1.44 5.66 30.49
CA THR A 17 2.13 6.68 29.70
C THR A 17 1.33 7.96 29.59
N ARG A 18 2.01 9.08 29.32
CA ARG A 18 1.37 10.38 29.11
C ARG A 18 0.78 10.53 27.71
N PHE A 19 1.41 9.93 26.71
CA PHE A 19 0.99 9.96 25.31
C PHE A 19 1.24 8.60 24.67
N VAL A 20 0.41 8.25 23.70
CA VAL A 20 0.57 7.08 22.86
C VAL A 20 0.68 7.55 21.42
N ILE A 21 1.70 7.10 20.69
CA ILE A 21 1.82 7.29 19.25
C ILE A 21 1.73 5.90 18.61
N LEU A 22 0.69 5.66 17.85
CA LEU A 22 0.52 4.44 17.08
C LEU A 22 1.11 4.65 15.68
N ALA A 23 2.04 3.77 15.30
CA ALA A 23 2.70 3.71 14.01
C ALA A 23 2.93 2.26 13.57
N ALA A 24 1.97 1.38 13.88
CA ALA A 24 2.06 -0.06 13.63
C ALA A 24 1.68 -0.47 12.19
N GLY A 25 1.50 0.52 11.31
CA GLY A 25 0.99 0.35 9.95
C GLY A 25 -0.52 0.21 9.91
N SER A 26 -1.12 0.56 8.75
CA SER A 26 -2.57 0.72 8.60
C SER A 26 -3.37 -0.48 9.13
N VAL A 27 -2.93 -1.71 8.83
CA VAL A 27 -3.62 -2.93 9.27
C VAL A 27 -3.60 -3.08 10.79
N ASN A 28 -2.41 -3.05 11.40
CA ASN A 28 -2.27 -3.29 12.83
C ASN A 28 -2.78 -2.11 13.66
N THR A 29 -2.51 -0.86 13.25
CA THR A 29 -3.05 0.33 13.93
C THR A 29 -4.57 0.27 13.96
N THR A 30 -5.22 -0.06 12.85
CA THR A 30 -6.68 -0.18 12.78
C THR A 30 -7.18 -1.33 13.69
N ARG A 31 -6.53 -2.50 13.64
CA ARG A 31 -6.88 -3.64 14.50
C ARG A 31 -6.78 -3.31 15.98
N ILE A 32 -5.67 -2.67 16.40
CA ILE A 32 -5.46 -2.24 17.78
C ILE A 32 -6.60 -1.33 18.24
N LEU A 33 -6.96 -0.34 17.44
CA LEU A 33 -7.99 0.62 17.81
C LEU A 33 -9.39 0.01 17.81
N LEU A 34 -9.73 -0.79 16.80
CA LEU A 34 -11.02 -1.49 16.77
C LEU A 34 -11.20 -2.37 18.02
N ARG A 35 -10.15 -3.07 18.43
CA ARG A 35 -10.15 -3.88 19.66
C ARG A 35 -10.24 -3.01 20.91
N SER A 36 -9.40 -1.98 21.02
CA SER A 36 -9.31 -1.12 22.21
C SER A 36 -10.60 -0.34 22.49
N PHE A 37 -11.38 -0.05 21.47
CA PHE A 37 -12.68 0.63 21.57
C PHE A 37 -13.88 -0.33 21.49
N ASN A 38 -13.62 -1.64 21.50
CA ASN A 38 -14.66 -2.69 21.41
C ASN A 38 -15.57 -2.53 20.19
N LEU A 39 -15.01 -2.10 19.05
CA LEU A 39 -15.72 -1.82 17.81
C LEU A 39 -15.80 -3.06 16.92
N TYR A 40 -16.36 -4.16 17.46
CA TYR A 40 -16.62 -5.36 16.69
C TYR A 40 -17.74 -5.13 15.66
N ASN A 41 -17.57 -5.73 14.48
CA ASN A 41 -18.47 -5.61 13.33
C ASN A 41 -18.57 -4.19 12.74
N TYR A 42 -17.91 -3.19 13.33
CA TYR A 42 -17.83 -1.86 12.72
C TYR A 42 -16.94 -1.89 11.47
N LYS A 43 -17.44 -1.33 10.36
CA LYS A 43 -16.71 -1.20 9.11
C LYS A 43 -16.00 0.14 9.06
N THR A 44 -14.69 0.13 8.98
CA THR A 44 -13.88 1.33 8.75
C THR A 44 -13.18 1.25 7.40
N PRO A 45 -12.94 2.38 6.69
CA PRO A 45 -12.40 2.36 5.33
C PRO A 45 -11.05 1.64 5.23
N PHE A 46 -10.83 0.95 4.12
CA PHE A 46 -9.57 0.32 3.74
C PHE A 46 -9.13 0.78 2.37
N LEU A 47 -7.85 1.04 2.20
CA LEU A 47 -7.25 1.37 0.91
C LEU A 47 -6.05 0.49 0.62
N THR A 48 -6.05 -0.08 -0.58
CA THR A 48 -4.88 -0.70 -1.20
C THR A 48 -4.91 -0.42 -2.68
N LYS A 49 -3.81 -0.68 -3.37
CA LYS A 49 -3.71 -0.49 -4.82
C LYS A 49 -3.86 -1.81 -5.54
N GLY A 50 -4.69 -1.84 -6.57
CA GLY A 50 -4.53 -2.80 -7.65
C GLY A 50 -3.31 -2.42 -8.50
N ASN A 51 -2.57 -3.40 -8.98
CA ASN A 51 -1.50 -3.20 -9.94
C ASN A 51 -1.72 -4.02 -11.20
N TYR A 52 -1.10 -3.55 -12.28
CA TYR A 52 -1.06 -4.27 -13.55
C TYR A 52 0.39 -4.42 -13.96
N MET A 53 0.78 -5.63 -14.27
CA MET A 53 2.06 -5.94 -14.89
C MET A 53 1.88 -6.00 -16.41
N ILE A 54 2.61 -5.16 -17.14
CA ILE A 54 2.67 -5.25 -18.60
C ILE A 54 4.05 -5.78 -18.97
N VAL A 55 4.10 -6.99 -19.48
CA VAL A 55 5.32 -7.56 -20.05
C VAL A 55 5.52 -6.97 -21.42
N CYS A 56 6.65 -6.32 -21.65
CA CYS A 56 6.99 -5.64 -22.90
C CYS A 56 8.27 -6.21 -23.50
N LEU A 57 8.29 -6.33 -24.82
CA LEU A 57 9.50 -6.57 -25.59
C LEU A 57 10.17 -5.23 -25.91
N HIS A 58 11.45 -5.06 -25.57
CA HIS A 58 12.20 -3.87 -25.89
C HIS A 58 12.91 -4.01 -27.24
N THR A 59 12.33 -3.48 -28.31
CA THR A 59 12.78 -3.70 -29.68
C THR A 59 14.20 -3.25 -29.95
N LYS A 60 14.63 -2.14 -29.31
CA LYS A 60 15.99 -1.60 -29.48
C LYS A 60 17.10 -2.49 -28.90
N THR A 61 16.76 -3.43 -28.02
CA THR A 61 17.72 -4.37 -27.43
C THR A 61 17.87 -5.66 -28.22
N LEU A 62 16.89 -6.01 -29.09
CA LEU A 62 16.94 -7.21 -29.91
C LEU A 62 18.19 -7.29 -30.80
N MET A 63 18.70 -6.14 -31.23
CA MET A 63 19.90 -6.03 -32.08
C MET A 63 21.20 -5.87 -31.30
N LYS A 64 21.14 -5.80 -29.96
CA LYS A 64 22.32 -5.62 -29.12
C LYS A 64 22.56 -6.88 -28.29
N LYS A 65 23.77 -7.45 -28.38
CA LYS A 65 24.22 -8.48 -27.43
C LYS A 65 24.31 -7.85 -26.03
N ASP A 66 23.38 -8.17 -25.15
CA ASP A 66 23.45 -7.74 -23.75
C ASP A 66 24.57 -8.53 -23.04
N LYS A 67 25.70 -7.87 -22.82
CA LYS A 67 26.85 -8.45 -22.10
C LYS A 67 26.69 -8.37 -20.57
N SER A 68 25.63 -7.71 -20.06
CA SER A 68 25.45 -7.54 -18.62
C SER A 68 24.81 -8.78 -17.98
N LYS A 69 25.63 -9.67 -17.48
CA LYS A 69 25.20 -10.85 -16.70
C LYS A 69 24.61 -10.49 -15.33
N THR A 70 24.77 -9.28 -14.87
CA THR A 70 24.27 -8.82 -13.58
C THR A 70 23.27 -7.70 -13.77
N GLY A 71 22.01 -7.96 -13.43
CA GLY A 71 20.93 -6.99 -13.47
C GLY A 71 21.12 -5.85 -12.49
N ARG A 72 21.99 -4.89 -12.81
CA ARG A 72 21.86 -3.56 -12.20
C ARG A 72 20.56 -2.95 -12.69
N HIS A 73 19.57 -2.95 -11.83
CA HIS A 73 18.25 -2.45 -12.12
C HIS A 73 18.27 -0.92 -12.06
N GLY A 74 18.56 -0.26 -13.18
CA GLY A 74 18.19 1.13 -13.34
C GLY A 74 16.67 1.23 -13.26
N GLN A 75 16.14 1.76 -12.17
CA GLN A 75 14.71 1.95 -12.03
C GLN A 75 14.35 3.26 -12.72
N VAL A 76 13.65 3.16 -13.85
CA VAL A 76 13.02 4.29 -14.51
C VAL A 76 11.54 4.28 -14.16
N ALA A 77 10.97 5.44 -13.93
CA ALA A 77 9.54 5.56 -13.66
C ALA A 77 8.93 6.71 -14.46
N ILE A 78 7.68 6.52 -14.86
CA ILE A 78 6.80 7.56 -15.39
C ILE A 78 5.70 7.81 -14.36
N ALA A 79 5.54 9.06 -13.96
CA ALA A 79 4.58 9.41 -12.92
C ALA A 79 3.80 10.66 -13.29
N ASN A 80 2.48 10.61 -13.02
CA ASN A 80 1.62 11.77 -12.97
C ASN A 80 0.58 11.60 -11.85
N ASN A 81 -0.45 12.43 -11.82
CA ASN A 81 -1.51 12.32 -10.81
C ASN A 81 -2.44 11.11 -11.04
N ASP A 82 -2.50 10.61 -12.27
CA ASP A 82 -3.42 9.56 -12.69
C ASP A 82 -2.87 8.14 -12.57
N PHE A 83 -1.54 7.99 -12.67
CA PHE A 83 -0.87 6.71 -12.63
C PHE A 83 0.61 6.83 -12.28
N PHE A 84 1.19 5.72 -11.90
CA PHE A 84 2.62 5.53 -11.73
C PHE A 84 3.01 4.25 -12.47
N VAL A 85 4.03 4.33 -13.32
CA VAL A 85 4.60 3.18 -14.03
C VAL A 85 6.05 3.06 -13.65
N GLN A 86 6.44 1.93 -13.10
CA GLN A 86 7.82 1.60 -12.77
C GLN A 86 8.31 0.49 -13.69
N PHE A 87 9.51 0.66 -14.23
CA PHE A 87 10.09 -0.30 -15.16
C PHE A 87 11.11 -1.16 -14.45
N TYR A 88 11.03 -2.46 -14.69
CA TYR A 88 11.95 -3.46 -14.20
C TYR A 88 12.48 -4.29 -15.36
N LYS A 89 13.77 -4.61 -15.34
CA LYS A 89 14.32 -5.66 -16.22
C LYS A 89 13.76 -7.01 -15.76
N CYS A 90 13.48 -7.88 -16.71
CA CYS A 90 13.03 -9.24 -16.40
C CYS A 90 14.14 -10.01 -15.67
N ASN A 91 13.78 -10.72 -14.62
CA ASN A 91 14.68 -11.52 -13.79
C ASN A 91 14.01 -12.88 -13.47
N PRO A 92 14.71 -13.85 -12.85
CA PRO A 92 14.13 -15.15 -12.53
C PRO A 92 12.85 -15.10 -11.70
N LEU A 93 12.73 -14.12 -10.79
CA LEU A 93 11.49 -13.92 -9.99
C LEU A 93 10.32 -13.48 -10.89
N SER A 94 10.61 -12.70 -11.94
CA SER A 94 9.61 -12.29 -12.93
C SER A 94 9.14 -13.47 -13.76
N LEU A 95 10.02 -14.41 -14.08
CA LEU A 95 9.69 -15.66 -14.74
C LEU A 95 8.64 -16.43 -13.94
N HIS A 96 8.88 -16.64 -12.65
CA HIS A 96 7.96 -17.38 -11.79
C HIS A 96 6.54 -16.78 -11.77
N LYS A 97 6.43 -15.46 -11.82
CA LYS A 97 5.14 -14.74 -11.88
C LYS A 97 4.48 -14.78 -13.25
N THR A 98 5.23 -14.97 -14.34
CA THR A 98 4.72 -14.91 -15.71
C THR A 98 4.45 -16.28 -16.32
N LEU A 99 5.18 -17.32 -15.91
CA LEU A 99 5.01 -18.69 -16.42
C LEU A 99 3.57 -19.20 -16.42
N PRO A 100 2.76 -19.02 -15.35
CA PRO A 100 1.38 -19.50 -15.32
C PRO A 100 0.49 -18.92 -16.43
N TYR A 101 0.89 -17.81 -17.04
CA TYR A 101 0.11 -17.12 -18.09
C TYR A 101 0.60 -17.41 -19.50
N ILE A 102 1.62 -18.27 -19.65
CA ILE A 102 2.15 -18.69 -20.95
C ILE A 102 1.49 -20.03 -21.32
N PRO A 103 0.72 -20.12 -22.41
CA PRO A 103 0.01 -21.34 -22.78
C PRO A 103 0.95 -22.34 -23.48
N LEU A 104 2.04 -22.70 -22.84
CA LEU A 104 3.08 -23.64 -23.32
C LEU A 104 3.51 -24.56 -22.18
N PRO A 105 4.05 -25.76 -22.48
CA PRO A 105 4.65 -26.62 -21.47
C PRO A 105 5.71 -25.86 -20.67
N LYS A 106 5.73 -26.02 -19.35
CA LYS A 106 6.55 -25.21 -18.43
C LYS A 106 8.04 -25.20 -18.78
N THR A 107 8.58 -26.34 -19.21
CA THR A 107 9.97 -26.46 -19.63
C THR A 107 10.28 -25.60 -20.86
N PHE A 108 9.42 -25.67 -21.87
CA PHE A 108 9.58 -24.90 -23.11
C PHE A 108 9.34 -23.41 -22.88
N ALA A 109 8.31 -23.06 -22.09
CA ALA A 109 8.05 -21.68 -21.70
C ALA A 109 9.23 -21.08 -20.92
N SER A 110 9.85 -21.85 -20.01
CA SER A 110 11.05 -21.43 -19.27
C SER A 110 12.25 -21.19 -20.18
N PHE A 111 12.48 -22.09 -21.13
CA PHE A 111 13.55 -21.94 -22.13
C PHE A 111 13.36 -20.66 -22.97
N LEU A 112 12.19 -20.48 -23.56
CA LEU A 112 11.90 -19.27 -24.32
C LEU A 112 12.03 -18.00 -23.48
N PHE A 113 11.51 -18.03 -22.25
CA PHE A 113 11.62 -16.88 -21.38
C PHE A 113 13.08 -16.53 -21.07
N GLN A 114 13.93 -17.53 -20.78
CA GLN A 114 15.36 -17.29 -20.52
C GLN A 114 16.06 -16.71 -21.75
N ALA A 115 15.76 -17.21 -22.95
CA ALA A 115 16.29 -16.68 -24.19
C ALA A 115 15.90 -15.21 -24.45
N PHE A 116 14.66 -14.84 -24.14
CA PHE A 116 14.14 -13.49 -24.37
C PHE A 116 14.25 -12.55 -23.16
N ALA A 117 14.54 -13.07 -21.96
CA ALA A 117 14.60 -12.27 -20.73
C ALA A 117 15.49 -11.00 -20.81
N PRO A 118 16.64 -11.01 -21.51
CA PRO A 118 17.45 -9.80 -21.69
C PRO A 118 16.71 -8.67 -22.43
N HIS A 119 15.74 -9.04 -23.25
CA HIS A 119 14.96 -8.12 -24.09
C HIS A 119 13.58 -7.81 -23.50
N LEU A 120 13.22 -8.39 -22.36
CA LEU A 120 11.94 -8.18 -21.71
C LEU A 120 12.05 -7.12 -20.61
N VAL A 121 11.06 -6.23 -20.61
CA VAL A 121 10.87 -5.20 -19.59
C VAL A 121 9.49 -5.35 -18.99
N ILE A 122 9.40 -5.29 -17.68
CA ILE A 122 8.12 -5.28 -16.97
C ILE A 122 7.79 -3.83 -16.63
N ALA A 123 6.64 -3.35 -17.08
CA ALA A 123 6.04 -2.10 -16.65
C ALA A 123 5.00 -2.40 -15.56
N ASP A 124 5.32 -2.09 -14.32
CA ASP A 124 4.41 -2.19 -13.16
C ASP A 124 3.59 -0.89 -13.07
N VAL A 125 2.32 -0.99 -13.41
CA VAL A 125 1.39 0.14 -13.48
C VAL A 125 0.51 0.16 -12.24
N ARG A 126 0.47 1.30 -11.56
CA ARG A 126 -0.32 1.53 -10.36
C ARG A 126 -1.24 2.74 -10.54
N PHE A 127 -2.45 2.65 -9.99
CA PHE A 127 -3.43 3.73 -9.99
C PHE A 127 -3.67 4.23 -8.55
N PRO A 128 -4.03 5.52 -8.38
CA PRO A 128 -4.46 6.00 -7.08
C PRO A 128 -5.77 5.31 -6.67
N THR A 129 -5.95 5.14 -5.37
CA THR A 129 -7.16 4.55 -4.80
C THR A 129 -7.76 5.51 -3.80
N PHE A 130 -9.09 5.64 -3.85
CA PHE A 130 -9.90 6.48 -2.99
C PHE A 130 -10.85 5.62 -2.16
N GLU A 131 -11.38 6.19 -1.09
CA GLU A 131 -12.46 5.59 -0.31
C GLU A 131 -13.64 5.21 -1.21
N GLY A 132 -14.34 4.13 -0.87
CA GLY A 132 -15.47 3.68 -1.66
C GLY A 132 -16.13 2.43 -1.09
N LYS A 133 -17.30 2.10 -1.62
CA LYS A 133 -18.06 0.91 -1.24
C LYS A 133 -17.21 -0.35 -1.46
N GLY A 134 -17.34 -1.32 -0.55
CA GLY A 134 -16.64 -2.60 -0.66
C GLY A 134 -15.16 -2.58 -0.24
N LYS A 135 -14.65 -1.46 0.28
CA LYS A 135 -13.26 -1.31 0.74
C LYS A 135 -13.27 -0.99 2.23
N PHE A 136 -13.10 -1.99 3.06
CA PHE A 136 -13.17 -1.80 4.52
C PHE A 136 -12.35 -2.82 5.31
N TYR A 137 -12.02 -2.44 6.54
CA TYR A 137 -11.66 -3.35 7.63
C TYR A 137 -12.89 -3.62 8.50
N ARG A 138 -12.97 -4.82 9.05
CA ARG A 138 -13.96 -5.18 10.06
C ARG A 138 -13.37 -6.18 11.04
N LEU A 139 -13.40 -5.88 12.33
CA LEU A 139 -12.99 -6.81 13.36
C LEU A 139 -14.17 -7.71 13.73
N LYS A 140 -13.95 -9.01 13.74
CA LYS A 140 -14.93 -10.04 14.13
C LYS A 140 -14.41 -10.83 15.32
N ASN A 141 -15.31 -11.31 16.15
CA ASN A 141 -14.98 -12.35 17.14
C ASN A 141 -14.82 -13.69 16.40
N GLY A 142 -13.73 -14.40 16.69
CA GLY A 142 -13.49 -15.75 16.26
C GLY A 142 -13.35 -16.69 17.45
N SER A 143 -13.43 -18.00 17.23
CA SER A 143 -13.23 -19.04 18.26
C SER A 143 -11.85 -18.93 18.93
N ASP A 144 -10.81 -18.71 18.10
CA ASP A 144 -9.42 -18.70 18.53
C ASP A 144 -8.82 -17.29 18.63
N GLY A 145 -9.67 -16.26 18.65
CA GLY A 145 -9.24 -14.87 18.74
C GLY A 145 -9.93 -13.96 17.73
N ASP A 146 -9.55 -12.67 17.72
CA ASP A 146 -10.14 -11.70 16.81
C ASP A 146 -9.63 -11.88 15.39
N ILE A 147 -10.54 -11.86 14.43
CA ILE A 147 -10.25 -11.92 13.01
C ILE A 147 -10.45 -10.52 12.42
N LEU A 148 -9.40 -9.93 11.82
CA LEU A 148 -9.53 -8.72 11.04
C LEU A 148 -9.87 -9.10 9.59
N GLU A 149 -11.14 -8.95 9.25
CA GLU A 149 -11.60 -9.07 7.86
C GLU A 149 -11.16 -7.83 7.06
N ILE A 150 -10.57 -8.07 5.90
CA ILE A 150 -10.18 -7.01 4.96
C ILE A 150 -10.95 -7.25 3.66
N SER A 151 -11.72 -6.27 3.23
CA SER A 151 -12.46 -6.30 1.97
C SER A 151 -11.92 -5.25 1.01
N PHE A 152 -11.65 -5.66 -0.23
CA PHE A 152 -11.26 -4.75 -1.30
C PHE A 152 -11.93 -5.15 -2.61
N HIS A 153 -13.00 -4.45 -2.94
CA HIS A 153 -13.69 -4.62 -4.21
C HIS A 153 -13.61 -3.34 -5.03
N GLN A 154 -13.21 -3.46 -6.28
CA GLN A 154 -13.23 -2.36 -7.22
C GLN A 154 -14.58 -2.31 -7.93
N THR A 155 -15.13 -1.12 -8.09
CA THR A 155 -16.37 -0.93 -8.84
C THR A 155 -16.15 -1.12 -10.35
N ASN A 156 -17.19 -1.45 -11.11
CA ASN A 156 -17.10 -1.56 -12.56
C ASN A 156 -16.63 -0.26 -13.22
N SER A 157 -17.03 0.89 -12.68
CA SER A 157 -16.57 2.21 -13.16
C SER A 157 -15.07 2.44 -12.92
N GLU A 158 -14.54 2.04 -11.77
CA GLU A 158 -13.09 2.08 -11.49
C GLU A 158 -12.31 1.19 -12.46
N LEU A 159 -12.78 -0.05 -12.67
CA LEU A 159 -12.14 -0.99 -13.60
C LEU A 159 -12.17 -0.48 -15.04
N GLN A 160 -13.29 0.07 -15.51
CA GLN A 160 -13.38 0.66 -16.84
C GLN A 160 -12.46 1.87 -17.01
N ASN A 161 -12.38 2.74 -16.00
CA ASN A 161 -11.46 3.88 -16.01
C ASN A 161 -10.00 3.41 -16.07
N GLN A 162 -9.63 2.41 -15.28
CA GLN A 162 -8.29 1.81 -15.34
C GLN A 162 -7.99 1.20 -16.71
N LYS A 163 -8.93 0.47 -17.30
CA LYS A 163 -8.79 -0.08 -18.66
C LYS A 163 -8.54 1.02 -19.70
N ARG A 164 -9.26 2.15 -19.62
CA ARG A 164 -9.04 3.31 -20.52
C ARG A 164 -7.63 3.90 -20.34
N LYS A 165 -7.19 4.08 -19.09
CA LYS A 165 -5.85 4.56 -18.78
C LYS A 165 -4.77 3.59 -19.25
N LEU A 166 -4.96 2.28 -19.09
CA LEU A 166 -4.04 1.25 -19.59
C LEU A 166 -3.87 1.31 -21.11
N LYS A 167 -4.94 1.55 -21.87
CA LYS A 167 -4.83 1.74 -23.34
C LYS A 167 -3.92 2.92 -23.69
N LYS A 168 -4.03 4.06 -22.98
CA LYS A 168 -3.17 5.23 -23.19
C LYS A 168 -1.70 4.92 -22.81
N ILE A 169 -1.49 4.21 -21.70
CA ILE A 169 -0.16 3.78 -21.26
C ILE A 169 0.48 2.88 -22.32
N LYS A 170 -0.25 1.87 -22.81
CA LYS A 170 0.26 0.97 -23.86
C LYS A 170 0.68 1.71 -25.14
N LYS A 171 -0.11 2.70 -25.59
CA LYS A 171 0.29 3.55 -26.73
C LYS A 171 1.61 4.30 -26.44
N LYS A 172 1.77 4.81 -25.22
CA LYS A 172 3.01 5.48 -24.81
C LYS A 172 4.19 4.50 -24.72
N LEU A 173 3.98 3.28 -24.26
CA LEU A 173 5.02 2.24 -24.24
C LEU A 173 5.50 1.93 -25.65
N LEU A 174 4.59 1.78 -26.63
CA LEU A 174 4.94 1.57 -28.02
C LEU A 174 5.82 2.72 -28.57
N SER A 175 5.49 3.97 -28.29
CA SER A 175 6.31 5.12 -28.73
C SER A 175 7.71 5.13 -28.11
N LEU A 176 7.94 4.40 -27.03
CA LEU A 176 9.25 4.23 -26.38
C LEU A 176 10.01 3.01 -26.89
N GLY A 177 9.46 2.26 -27.87
CA GLY A 177 10.03 1.01 -28.38
C GLY A 177 9.78 -0.20 -27.46
N LEU A 178 8.81 -0.09 -26.56
CA LEU A 178 8.35 -1.17 -25.68
C LEU A 178 7.06 -1.76 -26.23
N VAL A 179 7.13 -2.91 -26.86
CA VAL A 179 5.93 -3.61 -27.42
C VAL A 179 5.23 -4.40 -26.32
N PRO A 180 4.01 -4.03 -25.90
CA PRO A 180 3.25 -4.76 -24.89
C PRO A 180 2.85 -6.16 -25.39
N LEU A 181 3.36 -7.22 -24.76
CA LEU A 181 3.05 -8.61 -25.10
C LEU A 181 1.86 -9.11 -24.30
N LYS A 182 1.89 -8.94 -22.97
CA LYS A 182 0.85 -9.44 -22.06
C LYS A 182 0.59 -8.41 -20.96
N THR A 183 -0.67 -8.25 -20.57
CA THR A 183 -1.06 -7.50 -19.40
C THR A 183 -1.65 -8.47 -18.38
N ILE A 184 -1.08 -8.49 -17.21
CA ILE A 184 -1.48 -9.34 -16.08
C ILE A 184 -2.02 -8.38 -15.01
N MET A 185 -3.24 -8.61 -14.55
CA MET A 185 -3.76 -7.95 -13.37
C MET A 185 -3.10 -8.63 -12.17
N GLY A 186 -2.29 -7.90 -11.43
CA GLY A 186 -1.67 -8.39 -10.20
C GLY A 186 -2.65 -8.38 -9.04
N ASP A 187 -2.27 -9.08 -7.99
CA ASP A 187 -2.94 -8.98 -6.70
C ASP A 187 -2.81 -7.57 -6.12
N VAL A 188 -3.53 -7.32 -5.03
CA VAL A 188 -3.39 -6.09 -4.26
C VAL A 188 -1.93 -5.89 -3.83
N THR A 189 -1.45 -4.67 -3.91
CA THR A 189 -0.08 -4.35 -3.47
C THR A 189 0.01 -4.39 -1.95
N SER A 190 1.23 -4.51 -1.42
CA SER A 190 1.52 -4.39 0.02
C SER A 190 1.40 -2.94 0.56
N HIS A 191 0.87 -2.01 -0.24
CA HIS A 191 0.64 -0.64 0.21
C HIS A 191 -0.78 -0.53 0.76
N TYR A 192 -0.89 -0.38 2.06
CA TYR A 192 -2.15 -0.26 2.78
C TYR A 192 -2.29 1.11 3.41
N ALA A 193 -3.50 1.66 3.40
CA ALA A 193 -3.81 2.94 4.01
C ALA A 193 -5.26 2.97 4.52
N ASN A 194 -5.59 4.02 5.26
CA ASN A 194 -6.88 4.24 5.89
C ASN A 194 -7.16 3.28 7.05
N GLY A 195 -8.36 3.36 7.61
CA GLY A 195 -8.80 2.67 8.82
C GLY A 195 -9.13 3.63 9.96
N VAL A 196 -8.45 4.78 9.99
CA VAL A 196 -8.65 5.84 10.99
C VAL A 196 -8.57 7.18 10.28
N PRO A 197 -9.52 7.49 9.37
CA PRO A 197 -9.41 8.61 8.44
C PRO A 197 -9.22 9.95 9.15
N ASN A 198 -8.36 10.79 8.56
CA ASN A 198 -8.28 12.19 8.93
C ASN A 198 -9.52 12.92 8.42
N GLN A 199 -10.24 13.59 9.31
CA GLN A 199 -11.43 14.37 8.99
C GLN A 199 -11.68 15.47 10.01
N ASP A 200 -12.27 16.59 9.58
CA ASP A 200 -12.50 17.75 10.44
C ASP A 200 -13.58 17.49 11.49
N LYS A 201 -14.62 16.74 11.10
CA LYS A 201 -15.70 16.36 12.02
C LYS A 201 -15.39 15.03 12.68
N PRO A 202 -15.53 14.92 14.01
CA PRO A 202 -15.32 13.65 14.72
C PRO A 202 -16.22 12.54 14.18
N GLY A 203 -15.62 11.42 13.78
CA GLY A 203 -16.31 10.17 13.46
C GLY A 203 -16.06 9.12 14.55
N ILE A 204 -16.69 7.96 14.46
CA ILE A 204 -16.55 6.87 15.44
C ILE A 204 -15.09 6.42 15.58
N LEU A 205 -14.31 6.43 14.49
CA LEU A 205 -12.89 6.13 14.50
C LEU A 205 -12.20 7.06 13.50
N SER A 206 -11.65 8.16 14.00
CA SER A 206 -11.09 9.21 13.14
C SER A 206 -10.06 10.08 13.86
N THR A 207 -9.23 10.77 13.09
CA THR A 207 -8.22 11.71 13.62
C THR A 207 -8.44 13.13 13.10
N ASP A 208 -7.88 14.10 13.83
CA ASP A 208 -7.69 15.47 13.34
C ASP A 208 -6.48 15.56 12.38
N SER A 209 -6.27 16.73 11.80
CA SER A 209 -5.13 17.02 10.90
C SER A 209 -3.75 16.83 11.53
N ASN A 210 -3.65 16.81 12.85
CA ASN A 210 -2.41 16.54 13.61
C ASN A 210 -2.26 15.06 13.99
N GLY A 211 -3.10 14.19 13.45
CA GLY A 211 -3.10 12.76 13.76
C GLY A 211 -3.62 12.41 15.14
N LYS A 212 -4.20 13.37 15.89
CA LYS A 212 -4.77 13.09 17.20
C LYS A 212 -6.11 12.38 17.02
N LEU A 213 -6.29 11.26 17.71
CA LEU A 213 -7.55 10.52 17.70
C LEU A 213 -8.66 11.36 18.37
N HIS A 214 -9.83 11.48 17.73
CA HIS A 214 -10.93 12.26 18.27
C HIS A 214 -11.49 11.66 19.56
N GLN A 215 -11.58 10.33 19.65
CA GLN A 215 -12.10 9.60 20.80
C GLN A 215 -11.16 9.58 22.01
N ALA A 216 -9.89 10.00 21.84
CA ALA A 216 -8.90 9.92 22.92
C ALA A 216 -8.02 11.17 23.00
N LYS A 217 -7.90 11.73 24.21
CA LYS A 217 -7.17 12.99 24.42
C LYS A 217 -5.66 12.91 24.16
N ARG A 218 -5.05 11.72 24.21
CA ARG A 218 -3.58 11.53 24.25
C ARG A 218 -3.08 10.44 23.31
N ILE A 219 -3.89 10.01 22.33
CA ILE A 219 -3.50 9.03 21.31
C ILE A 219 -3.33 9.75 19.97
N TYR A 220 -2.20 9.50 19.32
CA TYR A 220 -1.85 10.04 18.02
C TYR A 220 -1.52 8.91 17.06
N ILE A 221 -1.88 9.07 15.80
CA ILE A 221 -1.65 8.08 14.75
C ILE A 221 -0.63 8.67 13.78
N ALA A 222 0.51 7.97 13.60
CA ALA A 222 1.62 8.48 12.82
C ALA A 222 1.96 7.62 11.59
N ASP A 223 1.01 6.85 11.07
CA ASP A 223 1.17 6.03 9.88
C ASP A 223 0.10 6.32 8.81
N ALA A 224 0.04 5.48 7.78
CA ALA A 224 -0.89 5.66 6.67
C ALA A 224 -2.36 5.35 6.99
N SER A 225 -2.68 4.89 8.20
CA SER A 225 -4.08 4.62 8.58
C SER A 225 -4.96 5.88 8.60
N THR A 226 -4.34 7.06 8.68
CA THR A 226 -5.06 8.35 8.64
C THR A 226 -5.38 8.86 7.23
N TRP A 227 -4.91 8.20 6.18
CA TRP A 227 -5.04 8.69 4.82
C TRP A 227 -6.37 8.31 4.18
N ARG A 228 -7.01 9.26 3.54
CA ARG A 228 -8.27 9.07 2.80
C ARG A 228 -8.06 8.75 1.32
N MET A 229 -6.84 8.84 0.86
CA MET A 229 -6.41 8.53 -0.51
C MET A 229 -5.05 7.85 -0.47
N LEU A 230 -4.88 6.82 -1.28
CA LEU A 230 -3.59 6.18 -1.50
C LEU A 230 -3.06 6.58 -2.89
N PRO A 231 -2.00 7.40 -2.98
CA PRO A 231 -1.49 7.87 -4.26
C PRO A 231 -0.91 6.72 -5.10
N ALA A 232 -0.87 6.85 -6.42
CA ALA A 232 -0.26 5.85 -7.31
C ALA A 232 1.24 5.65 -7.01
N LYS A 233 1.94 6.71 -6.67
CA LYS A 233 3.37 6.70 -6.30
C LYS A 233 3.65 5.89 -5.02
N PRO A 234 4.89 5.40 -4.81
CA PRO A 234 5.29 4.77 -3.55
C PRO A 234 5.04 5.70 -2.36
N PRO A 235 4.40 5.24 -1.27
CA PRO A 235 3.94 6.11 -0.18
C PRO A 235 4.98 6.35 0.91
N THR A 236 6.08 5.61 0.97
CA THR A 236 7.01 5.55 2.10
C THR A 236 7.52 6.92 2.52
N LEU A 237 8.03 7.73 1.58
CA LEU A 237 8.56 9.07 1.89
C LEU A 237 7.49 9.98 2.51
N THR A 238 6.26 9.92 1.98
CA THR A 238 5.14 10.71 2.51
C THR A 238 4.72 10.23 3.91
N ILE A 239 4.76 8.91 4.16
CA ILE A 239 4.50 8.34 5.49
C ILE A 239 5.53 8.88 6.48
N MET A 240 6.83 8.82 6.14
CA MET A 240 7.91 9.30 7.00
C MET A 240 7.80 10.80 7.29
N ALA A 241 7.53 11.62 6.27
CA ALA A 241 7.35 13.06 6.42
C ALA A 241 6.15 13.38 7.34
N ASN A 242 5.02 12.68 7.15
CA ASN A 242 3.84 12.87 7.99
C ASN A 242 4.09 12.41 9.44
N ALA A 243 4.77 11.28 9.65
CA ALA A 243 5.15 10.79 10.97
C ALA A 243 6.05 11.80 11.70
N SER A 244 7.06 12.36 11.00
CA SER A 244 7.93 13.42 11.54
C SER A 244 7.13 14.67 11.95
N ARG A 245 6.20 15.10 11.09
CA ARG A 245 5.31 16.25 11.38
C ARG A 245 4.47 16.02 12.64
N ILE A 246 3.86 14.84 12.77
CA ILE A 246 3.04 14.47 13.92
C ILE A 246 3.91 14.40 15.18
N GLY A 247 5.06 13.74 15.13
CA GLY A 247 6.00 13.66 16.25
C GLY A 247 6.44 15.01 16.75
N LYS A 248 6.79 15.95 15.86
CA LYS A 248 7.13 17.34 16.22
C LYS A 248 5.97 18.06 16.92
N ASN A 249 4.73 17.88 16.43
CA ASN A 249 3.54 18.46 17.05
C ASN A 249 3.29 17.91 18.47
N VAL A 250 3.44 16.60 18.65
CA VAL A 250 3.32 15.95 19.97
C VAL A 250 4.38 16.48 20.93
N LEU A 251 5.64 16.56 20.49
CA LEU A 251 6.73 17.08 21.29
C LEU A 251 6.51 18.54 21.74
N LYS A 252 6.06 19.41 20.81
CA LYS A 252 5.71 20.80 21.11
C LYS A 252 4.62 20.91 22.19
N LYS A 253 3.57 20.09 22.09
CA LYS A 253 2.51 20.04 23.10
C LYS A 253 3.00 19.51 24.46
N PHE A 254 3.94 18.58 24.43
CA PHE A 254 4.54 18.02 25.64
C PHE A 254 5.39 19.06 26.37
N LYS A 255 6.28 19.77 25.67
CA LYS A 255 7.10 20.85 26.24
C LYS A 255 6.24 21.94 26.86
N LYS A 256 5.25 22.49 26.12
CA LYS A 256 4.34 23.52 26.65
C LYS A 256 3.62 23.10 27.94
N ARG A 257 3.33 21.81 28.12
CA ARG A 257 2.71 21.30 29.35
C ARG A 257 3.68 21.15 30.52
N LEU A 258 4.96 20.91 30.24
CA LEU A 258 6.00 20.93 31.27
C LEU A 258 6.21 22.36 31.77
N ASP A 259 6.37 23.31 30.86
CA ASP A 259 6.57 24.72 31.19
C ASP A 259 5.41 25.27 32.06
N ASN A 260 4.16 24.97 31.70
CA ASN A 260 2.98 25.38 32.48
C ASN A 260 2.81 24.63 33.81
N ARG A 261 3.65 23.66 34.16
CA ARG A 261 3.59 22.94 35.42
C ARG A 261 4.64 23.47 36.42
N TYR A 262 5.63 24.18 35.91
CA TYR A 262 6.73 24.76 36.68
C TYR A 262 6.67 26.30 36.73
N ALA A 263 5.67 26.91 36.05
CA ALA A 263 5.25 28.30 36.19
C ALA A 263 4.07 28.39 37.17
#